data_02f313eadb18c46e1041bd6f855d6472
#
_entry.id   02f313eadb18c46e1041bd6f855d6472
#
_cell.length_a   1.000
_cell.length_b   1.000
_cell.length_c   1.000
_cell.angle_alpha   90.00
_cell.angle_beta   90.00
_cell.angle_gamma   90.00
#
_symmetry.space_group_name_H-M   'P 1'
#
loop_
_entity.id
_entity.type
_entity.pdbx_description
1 polymer ?
#
loop_
_entity_poly.entity_id
_entity_poly.type
_entity_poly.pdbx_seq_one_letter_code
_entity_poly.pdbx_strand_id
1 'polypeptide(L)'
;MAENKDKKVLNVPNLRFPEFEGEWEEHYLSDYLDFKNGLNPKPERFGKGIRFISVMDILNNAVITNDCIRASVDVSEEELLSFCVENGDILFQRSSETLEDVGRANVYMDNKPAVFGGFVIRGKKKAEYDPLFFRYLLASPFARKKIIPMGAGAQHFNIGQEGLNKVKLHFALLDEQKKIARLLSLLDERIAIQNKIIEDLKKLKSAISKQVFAQIPNEWNRLDTLFSKGKAGGTPTSTNKDYYNGDIPFLSINDITKQGKYIKYTENHLSQSGLENSSAWIIPKYSLIMSMYASVGLVTINEIPIATSQAMFAMQLKDTNLLDYLYYYLSHFRYRHLYKYIETGTQSNINADTVRRIMIPNYGHSRNIEIASTLKSIDAKIDNELSILELLNGQKQYLLRQMFI
;
A
#
# COMPACT_ATOMS: atom_id res chain seq x y z
N MET A 1 -34.93 16.27 43.13
CA MET A 1 -34.09 17.10 42.27
C MET A 1 -32.69 16.55 42.33
N ALA A 2 -32.25 15.80 41.33
CA ALA A 2 -30.88 15.28 41.24
C ALA A 2 -30.03 16.34 40.56
N GLU A 3 -29.04 16.86 41.28
CA GLU A 3 -28.03 17.75 40.75
C GLU A 3 -27.26 17.02 39.65
N ASN A 4 -27.48 17.48 38.43
CA ASN A 4 -26.64 17.11 37.27
C ASN A 4 -25.29 17.85 37.45
N LYS A 5 -24.34 17.25 38.16
CA LYS A 5 -22.97 17.76 38.23
C LYS A 5 -22.40 17.60 36.84
N ASP A 6 -22.29 18.70 36.10
CA ASP A 6 -21.47 18.79 34.90
C ASP A 6 -20.05 18.27 35.24
N LYS A 7 -19.76 17.05 34.82
CA LYS A 7 -18.38 16.50 34.91
C LYS A 7 -17.52 17.35 33.97
N LYS A 8 -16.73 18.24 34.54
CA LYS A 8 -15.71 18.98 33.78
C LYS A 8 -14.90 17.95 32.99
N VAL A 9 -14.97 18.00 31.67
CA VAL A 9 -14.15 17.16 30.81
C VAL A 9 -12.72 17.70 30.93
N LEU A 10 -11.84 16.90 31.50
CA LEU A 10 -10.44 17.26 31.64
C LEU A 10 -9.73 17.16 30.27
N ASN A 11 -8.85 18.13 29.98
CA ASN A 11 -8.03 18.14 28.76
C ASN A 11 -6.80 17.23 28.93
N VAL A 12 -7.05 15.92 29.03
CA VAL A 12 -6.01 14.89 29.17
C VAL A 12 -6.27 13.77 28.17
N PRO A 13 -5.22 13.18 27.55
CA PRO A 13 -5.40 12.07 26.64
C PRO A 13 -5.90 10.81 27.38
N ASN A 14 -6.64 9.96 26.65
CA ASN A 14 -7.13 8.69 27.20
C ASN A 14 -6.02 7.73 27.59
N LEU A 15 -4.91 7.76 26.85
CA LEU A 15 -3.68 6.99 27.14
C LEU A 15 -2.54 7.97 27.39
N ARG A 16 -2.01 7.94 28.60
CA ARG A 16 -0.96 8.84 29.06
C ARG A 16 0.09 8.08 29.86
N PHE A 17 1.31 8.52 29.84
CA PHE A 17 2.36 8.01 30.73
C PHE A 17 2.03 8.42 32.18
N PRO A 18 2.14 7.48 33.15
CA PRO A 18 1.64 7.70 34.51
C PRO A 18 2.40 8.76 35.32
N GLU A 19 3.61 9.10 34.90
CA GLU A 19 4.43 10.14 35.54
C GLU A 19 4.04 11.58 35.18
N PHE A 20 3.16 11.78 34.20
CA PHE A 20 2.72 13.13 33.80
C PHE A 20 1.31 13.42 34.38
N GLU A 21 1.19 14.58 35.01
CA GLU A 21 -0.03 15.05 35.64
C GLU A 21 -0.49 16.38 35.04
N GLY A 22 -1.66 16.86 35.42
CA GLY A 22 -2.24 18.10 34.94
C GLY A 22 -2.92 18.01 33.58
N GLU A 23 -3.60 19.07 33.18
CA GLU A 23 -4.28 19.17 31.89
C GLU A 23 -3.29 19.70 30.82
N TRP A 24 -3.48 19.30 29.55
CA TRP A 24 -2.80 19.91 28.43
C TRP A 24 -3.38 21.32 28.17
N GLU A 25 -2.54 22.25 27.75
CA GLU A 25 -2.93 23.62 27.51
C GLU A 25 -3.32 23.86 26.05
N GLU A 26 -4.42 24.60 25.82
CA GLU A 26 -4.87 24.95 24.47
C GLU A 26 -4.13 26.20 23.97
N HIS A 27 -3.44 26.05 22.83
CA HIS A 27 -2.70 27.13 22.16
C HIS A 27 -3.03 27.18 20.67
N TYR A 28 -2.83 28.35 20.06
CA TYR A 28 -2.84 28.48 18.61
C TYR A 28 -1.56 27.89 17.99
N LEU A 29 -1.66 27.33 16.80
CA LEU A 29 -0.46 26.93 16.05
C LEU A 29 0.46 28.15 15.83
N SER A 30 -0.09 29.33 15.67
CA SER A 30 0.66 30.58 15.56
C SER A 30 1.44 30.98 16.81
N ASP A 31 1.22 30.35 17.96
CA ASP A 31 2.05 30.59 19.15
C ASP A 31 3.42 29.88 19.02
N TYR A 32 3.45 28.79 18.27
CA TYR A 32 4.65 27.95 18.05
C TYR A 32 5.32 28.15 16.70
N LEU A 33 4.55 28.56 15.67
CA LEU A 33 4.98 28.59 14.28
C LEU A 33 4.73 29.97 13.64
N ASP A 34 5.66 30.40 12.82
CA ASP A 34 5.49 31.54 11.91
C ASP A 34 5.33 31.03 10.48
N PHE A 35 4.18 31.34 9.84
CA PHE A 35 3.79 30.75 8.58
C PHE A 35 4.24 31.58 7.37
N LYS A 36 4.77 30.89 6.35
CA LYS A 36 5.17 31.50 5.09
C LYS A 36 4.85 30.61 3.90
N ASN A 37 4.30 31.18 2.81
CA ASN A 37 4.13 30.50 1.53
C ASN A 37 5.47 30.31 0.83
N GLY A 38 5.59 29.23 0.04
CA GLY A 38 6.80 28.87 -0.63
C GLY A 38 7.06 29.60 -1.94
N LEU A 39 8.21 29.32 -2.52
CA LEU A 39 8.74 29.89 -3.75
C LEU A 39 8.09 29.27 -4.99
N ASN A 40 7.82 30.08 -6.02
CA ASN A 40 7.36 29.64 -7.34
C ASN A 40 8.43 29.90 -8.41
N PRO A 41 9.47 29.08 -8.50
CA PRO A 41 10.54 29.28 -9.46
C PRO A 41 10.07 28.94 -10.90
N LYS A 42 10.69 29.59 -11.90
CA LYS A 42 10.48 29.24 -13.29
C LYS A 42 11.04 27.85 -13.61
N PRO A 43 10.48 27.09 -14.58
CA PRO A 43 10.92 25.74 -14.92
C PRO A 43 12.43 25.61 -15.20
N GLU A 44 13.05 26.61 -15.79
CA GLU A 44 14.47 26.61 -16.20
C GLU A 44 15.44 26.63 -15.01
N ARG A 45 14.94 26.97 -13.81
CA ARG A 45 15.75 27.03 -12.58
C ARG A 45 15.87 25.67 -11.88
N PHE A 46 15.07 24.65 -12.29
CA PHE A 46 15.11 23.33 -11.67
C PHE A 46 16.29 22.48 -12.17
N GLY A 47 16.66 21.48 -11.37
CA GLY A 47 17.71 20.49 -11.69
C GLY A 47 19.09 20.78 -11.16
N LYS A 48 19.33 21.95 -10.57
CA LYS A 48 20.60 22.36 -9.94
C LYS A 48 20.37 23.22 -8.70
N GLY A 49 21.40 23.44 -7.90
CA GLY A 49 21.37 24.31 -6.72
C GLY A 49 20.85 23.62 -5.45
N ILE A 50 20.00 24.29 -4.71
CA ILE A 50 19.54 23.90 -3.37
C ILE A 50 18.38 22.89 -3.46
N ARG A 51 18.27 21.98 -2.50
CA ARG A 51 17.15 21.04 -2.38
C ARG A 51 15.82 21.76 -2.24
N PHE A 52 14.82 21.30 -3.03
CA PHE A 52 13.51 21.94 -3.15
C PHE A 52 12.41 21.02 -2.68
N ILE A 53 11.83 21.34 -1.53
CA ILE A 53 10.77 20.57 -0.89
C ILE A 53 9.45 20.78 -1.63
N SER A 54 8.86 19.69 -2.07
CA SER A 54 7.55 19.60 -2.73
C SER A 54 6.51 18.95 -1.81
N VAL A 55 5.25 18.94 -2.24
CA VAL A 55 4.16 18.22 -1.55
C VAL A 55 4.48 16.72 -1.43
N MET A 56 5.12 16.12 -2.44
CA MET A 56 5.47 14.70 -2.41
C MET A 56 6.48 14.37 -1.30
N ASP A 57 7.36 15.29 -0.96
CA ASP A 57 8.32 15.10 0.14
C ASP A 57 7.61 15.12 1.51
N ILE A 58 6.54 15.91 1.65
CA ILE A 58 5.69 15.92 2.86
C ILE A 58 4.96 14.59 3.02
N LEU A 59 4.39 14.05 1.93
CA LEU A 59 3.49 12.90 1.97
C LEU A 59 4.22 11.54 2.03
N ASN A 60 5.38 11.43 1.37
CA ASN A 60 6.03 10.13 1.14
C ASN A 60 7.16 9.80 2.13
N ASN A 61 7.55 10.73 2.99
CA ASN A 61 8.65 10.52 3.92
C ASN A 61 8.17 10.43 5.37
N ALA A 62 8.85 9.62 6.16
CA ALA A 62 8.61 9.56 7.61
C ALA A 62 8.93 10.91 8.26
N VAL A 63 10.08 11.49 7.92
CA VAL A 63 10.50 12.87 8.17
C VAL A 63 11.19 13.40 6.92
N ILE A 64 11.24 14.70 6.75
CA ILE A 64 11.93 15.31 5.61
C ILE A 64 13.39 15.56 5.99
N THR A 65 14.31 14.96 5.25
CA THR A 65 15.75 15.23 5.34
C THR A 65 16.26 15.69 3.97
N ASN A 66 17.40 16.35 3.93
CA ASN A 66 18.00 16.82 2.67
C ASN A 66 18.20 15.68 1.67
N ASP A 67 18.60 14.51 2.15
CA ASP A 67 18.90 13.34 1.30
C ASP A 67 17.64 12.70 0.68
N CYS A 68 16.45 12.83 1.28
CA CYS A 68 15.21 12.31 0.71
C CYS A 68 14.57 13.26 -0.33
N ILE A 69 14.97 14.52 -0.40
CA ILE A 69 14.45 15.49 -1.35
C ILE A 69 15.08 15.26 -2.72
N ARG A 70 14.24 15.00 -3.73
CA ARG A 70 14.71 14.69 -5.09
C ARG A 70 14.93 15.91 -5.96
N ALA A 71 14.08 16.93 -5.83
CA ALA A 71 14.14 18.13 -6.62
C ALA A 71 15.23 19.11 -6.09
N SER A 72 15.81 19.88 -6.99
CA SER A 72 16.70 21.00 -6.66
C SER A 72 16.35 22.22 -7.50
N VAL A 73 16.68 23.39 -7.01
CA VAL A 73 16.39 24.66 -7.68
C VAL A 73 17.52 25.66 -7.47
N ASP A 74 17.80 26.43 -8.49
CA ASP A 74 18.74 27.56 -8.45
C ASP A 74 18.04 28.75 -7.81
N VAL A 75 18.55 29.25 -6.68
CA VAL A 75 17.99 30.38 -5.91
C VAL A 75 19.04 31.45 -5.68
N SER A 76 18.62 32.72 -5.63
CA SER A 76 19.48 33.79 -5.20
C SER A 76 19.77 33.73 -3.70
N GLU A 77 20.78 34.42 -3.23
CA GLU A 77 21.09 34.52 -1.79
C GLU A 77 19.91 35.10 -0.99
N GLU A 78 19.20 36.09 -1.53
CA GLU A 78 18.02 36.67 -0.90
C GLU A 78 16.88 35.67 -0.80
N GLU A 79 16.62 34.87 -1.88
CA GLU A 79 15.63 33.80 -1.87
C GLU A 79 16.01 32.71 -0.88
N LEU A 80 17.30 32.34 -0.83
CA LEU A 80 17.77 31.34 0.14
C LEU A 80 17.52 31.82 1.58
N LEU A 81 17.91 33.03 1.93
CA LEU A 81 17.65 33.59 3.25
C LEU A 81 16.16 33.65 3.59
N SER A 82 15.34 33.99 2.59
CA SER A 82 13.88 34.13 2.77
C SER A 82 13.13 32.82 2.88
N PHE A 83 13.55 31.78 2.13
CA PHE A 83 12.83 30.50 2.00
C PHE A 83 13.62 29.31 2.56
N CYS A 84 14.74 29.54 3.25
CA CYS A 84 15.48 28.47 3.91
C CYS A 84 14.60 27.77 4.97
N VAL A 85 14.64 26.45 4.96
CA VAL A 85 14.01 25.60 5.97
C VAL A 85 15.07 25.17 6.96
N GLU A 86 14.75 25.27 8.24
CA GLU A 86 15.64 24.95 9.36
C GLU A 86 15.17 23.68 10.07
N ASN A 87 16.07 23.02 10.79
CA ASN A 87 15.76 21.84 11.59
C ASN A 87 14.62 22.12 12.57
N GLY A 88 13.58 21.30 12.52
CA GLY A 88 12.39 21.46 13.35
C GLY A 88 11.25 22.24 12.71
N ASP A 89 11.45 22.90 11.57
CA ASP A 89 10.38 23.58 10.86
C ASP A 89 9.32 22.56 10.38
N ILE A 90 8.06 22.98 10.41
CA ILE A 90 6.92 22.17 9.96
C ILE A 90 6.50 22.60 8.55
N LEU A 91 6.38 21.66 7.64
CA LEU A 91 5.96 21.89 6.25
C LEU A 91 4.53 21.36 6.08
N PHE A 92 3.61 22.22 5.63
CA PHE A 92 2.21 21.91 5.42
C PHE A 92 1.91 21.82 3.91
N GLN A 93 1.17 20.82 3.50
CA GLN A 93 0.58 20.75 2.18
C GLN A 93 -0.47 21.84 2.02
N ARG A 94 -0.24 22.80 1.13
CA ARG A 94 -1.13 23.93 0.88
C ARG A 94 -2.34 23.53 0.04
N SER A 95 -2.13 22.73 -0.99
CA SER A 95 -3.17 22.36 -1.97
C SER A 95 -3.34 20.85 -2.05
N SER A 96 -4.58 20.37 -2.17
CA SER A 96 -4.92 18.96 -2.30
C SER A 96 -6.10 18.76 -3.25
N GLU A 97 -6.18 17.59 -3.87
CA GLU A 97 -7.35 17.15 -4.66
C GLU A 97 -8.52 16.71 -3.76
N THR A 98 -8.25 16.33 -2.52
CA THR A 98 -9.26 15.96 -1.52
C THR A 98 -9.22 16.90 -0.33
N LEU A 99 -10.39 17.16 0.27
CA LEU A 99 -10.49 18.01 1.47
C LEU A 99 -9.79 17.37 2.66
N GLU A 100 -9.84 16.04 2.76
CA GLU A 100 -9.25 15.27 3.84
C GLU A 100 -7.72 15.37 3.87
N ASP A 101 -7.08 15.65 2.74
CA ASP A 101 -5.62 15.71 2.64
C ASP A 101 -5.04 17.11 2.81
N VAL A 102 -5.86 18.16 2.69
CA VAL A 102 -5.39 19.55 2.82
C VAL A 102 -4.74 19.81 4.19
N GLY A 103 -3.65 20.53 4.22
CA GLY A 103 -2.94 20.85 5.46
C GLY A 103 -2.26 19.64 6.14
N ARG A 104 -2.03 18.53 5.43
CA ARG A 104 -1.11 17.48 5.93
C ARG A 104 0.25 18.09 6.18
N ALA A 105 0.91 17.63 7.23
CA ALA A 105 2.16 18.22 7.68
C ALA A 105 3.27 17.18 7.89
N ASN A 106 4.50 17.61 7.70
CA ASN A 106 5.69 16.87 8.05
C ASN A 106 6.76 17.82 8.59
N VAL A 107 7.78 17.28 9.22
CA VAL A 107 8.86 18.05 9.86
C VAL A 107 10.16 17.91 9.08
N TYR A 108 10.91 19.00 8.97
CA TYR A 108 12.27 18.98 8.44
C TYR A 108 13.26 18.65 9.56
N MET A 109 14.04 17.58 9.37
CA MET A 109 14.96 17.03 10.38
C MET A 109 16.39 16.92 9.81
N ASP A 110 16.93 18.04 9.31
CA ASP A 110 18.29 18.12 8.78
C ASP A 110 18.89 19.50 9.06
N ASN A 111 20.23 19.60 9.06
CA ASN A 111 20.95 20.86 9.19
C ASN A 111 21.42 21.42 7.84
N LYS A 112 21.29 20.67 6.74
CA LYS A 112 21.60 21.14 5.40
C LYS A 112 20.50 22.07 4.91
N PRO A 113 20.82 23.16 4.17
CA PRO A 113 19.80 24.08 3.68
C PRO A 113 18.89 23.41 2.64
N ALA A 114 17.59 23.70 2.73
CA ALA A 114 16.58 23.39 1.74
C ALA A 114 15.63 24.58 1.59
N VAL A 115 14.98 24.70 0.44
CA VAL A 115 13.90 25.67 0.20
C VAL A 115 12.61 24.92 -0.14
N PHE A 116 11.46 25.59 -0.17
CA PHE A 116 10.16 24.93 -0.34
C PHE A 116 9.30 25.63 -1.38
N GLY A 117 8.46 24.84 -2.05
CA GLY A 117 7.64 25.25 -3.19
C GLY A 117 6.32 25.90 -2.79
N GLY A 118 5.70 26.65 -3.73
CA GLY A 118 4.48 27.43 -3.52
C GLY A 118 3.23 26.63 -3.16
N PHE A 119 3.24 25.30 -3.35
CA PHE A 119 2.21 24.39 -2.85
C PHE A 119 2.47 23.89 -1.42
N VAL A 120 3.49 24.45 -0.76
CA VAL A 120 3.88 24.16 0.62
C VAL A 120 3.83 25.45 1.43
N ILE A 121 3.38 25.36 2.67
CA ILE A 121 3.50 26.42 3.67
C ILE A 121 4.51 25.98 4.71
N ARG A 122 5.54 26.77 4.97
CA ARG A 122 6.44 26.54 6.09
C ARG A 122 5.87 27.18 7.35
N GLY A 123 5.82 26.42 8.45
CA GLY A 123 5.70 26.92 9.80
C GLY A 123 7.11 26.95 10.41
N LYS A 124 7.75 28.14 10.43
CA LYS A 124 9.05 28.31 11.06
C LYS A 124 8.92 28.22 12.57
N LYS A 125 9.78 27.43 13.21
CA LYS A 125 9.81 27.26 14.66
C LYS A 125 10.14 28.62 15.33
N LYS A 126 9.27 29.09 16.24
CA LYS A 126 9.48 30.31 17.03
C LYS A 126 9.36 30.11 18.53
N ALA A 127 8.84 28.96 18.99
CA ALA A 127 8.77 28.58 20.40
C ALA A 127 9.34 27.17 20.59
N GLU A 128 9.60 26.79 21.83
CA GLU A 128 10.17 25.49 22.17
C GLU A 128 9.10 24.39 22.02
N TYR A 129 9.41 23.35 21.27
CA TYR A 129 8.62 22.12 21.14
C TYR A 129 9.48 20.96 20.63
N ASP A 130 9.00 19.73 20.82
CA ASP A 130 9.59 18.56 20.16
C ASP A 130 9.07 18.44 18.72
N PRO A 131 9.94 18.47 17.68
CA PRO A 131 9.51 18.47 16.28
C PRO A 131 8.75 17.20 15.86
N LEU A 132 9.13 16.04 16.38
CA LEU A 132 8.44 14.78 16.09
C LEU A 132 7.08 14.71 16.77
N PHE A 133 6.96 15.23 18.01
CA PHE A 133 5.67 15.37 18.67
C PHE A 133 4.71 16.20 17.81
N PHE A 134 5.16 17.36 17.31
CA PHE A 134 4.34 18.22 16.43
C PHE A 134 3.87 17.47 15.18
N ARG A 135 4.77 16.72 14.54
CA ARG A 135 4.43 15.89 13.39
C ARG A 135 3.31 14.90 13.73
N TYR A 136 3.39 14.22 14.87
CA TYR A 136 2.37 13.25 15.29
C TYR A 136 1.08 13.92 15.74
N LEU A 137 1.16 15.02 16.47
CA LEU A 137 0.00 15.82 16.85
C LEU A 137 -0.79 16.25 15.61
N LEU A 138 -0.13 16.83 14.60
CA LEU A 138 -0.77 17.28 13.36
C LEU A 138 -1.34 16.13 12.50
N ALA A 139 -0.80 14.92 12.65
CA ALA A 139 -1.34 13.71 12.03
C ALA A 139 -2.48 13.07 12.82
N SER A 140 -2.70 13.47 14.08
CA SER A 140 -3.75 12.92 14.93
C SER A 140 -5.15 13.25 14.40
N PRO A 141 -6.16 12.38 14.63
CA PRO A 141 -7.54 12.67 14.22
C PRO A 141 -8.10 13.95 14.83
N PHE A 142 -7.66 14.35 16.03
CA PHE A 142 -8.08 15.58 16.70
C PHE A 142 -7.59 16.83 15.99
N ALA A 143 -6.29 16.88 15.68
CA ALA A 143 -5.73 17.99 14.90
C ALA A 143 -6.32 18.04 13.48
N ARG A 144 -6.51 16.89 12.83
CA ARG A 144 -7.14 16.83 11.50
C ARG A 144 -8.55 17.40 11.50
N LYS A 145 -9.38 17.12 12.53
CA LYS A 145 -10.71 17.73 12.68
C LYS A 145 -10.69 19.26 12.78
N LYS A 146 -9.59 19.84 13.28
CA LYS A 146 -9.43 21.29 13.40
C LYS A 146 -8.83 21.92 12.12
N ILE A 147 -7.96 21.20 11.42
CA ILE A 147 -7.25 21.68 10.23
C ILE A 147 -8.10 21.57 8.96
N ILE A 148 -8.77 20.44 8.75
CA ILE A 148 -9.56 20.16 7.54
C ILE A 148 -10.61 21.26 7.27
N PRO A 149 -11.41 21.76 8.24
CA PRO A 149 -12.38 22.81 8.01
C PRO A 149 -11.78 24.17 7.61
N MET A 150 -10.46 24.35 7.77
CA MET A 150 -9.76 25.56 7.32
C MET A 150 -9.41 25.51 5.83
N GLY A 151 -9.58 24.36 5.18
CA GLY A 151 -9.44 24.20 3.73
C GLY A 151 -10.67 24.70 2.98
N ALA A 152 -10.46 25.36 1.85
CA ALA A 152 -11.52 25.88 0.99
C ALA A 152 -11.22 25.59 -0.48
N GLY A 153 -12.27 25.35 -1.27
CA GLY A 153 -12.18 25.09 -2.71
C GLY A 153 -13.26 24.14 -3.19
N ALA A 154 -13.45 24.03 -4.52
CA ALA A 154 -14.46 23.16 -5.12
C ALA A 154 -13.85 21.94 -5.85
N GLN A 155 -12.72 22.13 -6.56
CA GLN A 155 -12.00 21.08 -7.28
C GLN A 155 -10.62 20.83 -6.65
N HIS A 156 -9.98 21.89 -6.16
CA HIS A 156 -8.73 21.85 -5.42
C HIS A 156 -8.95 22.55 -4.09
N PHE A 157 -8.67 21.88 -3.01
CA PHE A 157 -8.80 22.41 -1.66
C PHE A 157 -7.49 23.07 -1.25
N ASN A 158 -7.56 24.30 -0.76
CA ASN A 158 -6.40 25.05 -0.35
C ASN A 158 -6.56 25.51 1.11
N ILE A 159 -5.46 25.46 1.87
CA ILE A 159 -5.35 26.09 3.17
C ILE A 159 -4.40 27.28 3.07
N GLY A 160 -4.73 28.37 3.74
CA GLY A 160 -3.87 29.56 3.81
C GLY A 160 -3.23 29.71 5.18
N GLN A 161 -2.25 30.64 5.27
CA GLN A 161 -1.61 31.00 6.54
C GLN A 161 -2.63 31.45 7.59
N GLU A 162 -3.65 32.24 7.18
CA GLU A 162 -4.73 32.70 8.09
C GLU A 162 -5.53 31.53 8.66
N GLY A 163 -5.79 30.49 7.87
CA GLY A 163 -6.46 29.28 8.34
C GLY A 163 -5.62 28.57 9.39
N LEU A 164 -4.32 28.37 9.13
CA LEU A 164 -3.40 27.74 10.07
C LEU A 164 -3.23 28.56 11.35
N ASN A 165 -3.18 29.89 11.27
CA ASN A 165 -3.11 30.77 12.44
C ASN A 165 -4.30 30.61 13.40
N LYS A 166 -5.46 30.20 12.91
CA LYS A 166 -6.70 30.06 13.70
C LYS A 166 -6.86 28.66 14.32
N VAL A 167 -5.99 27.71 13.95
CA VAL A 167 -6.06 26.34 14.49
C VAL A 167 -5.59 26.34 15.94
N LYS A 168 -6.46 25.86 16.83
CA LYS A 168 -6.16 25.63 18.25
C LYS A 168 -6.03 24.15 18.54
N LEU A 169 -4.97 23.76 19.21
CA LEU A 169 -4.69 22.39 19.63
C LEU A 169 -4.24 22.38 21.10
N HIS A 170 -4.32 21.21 21.72
CA HIS A 170 -3.81 21.01 23.07
C HIS A 170 -2.36 20.50 23.01
N PHE A 171 -1.53 21.03 23.88
CA PHE A 171 -0.10 20.74 23.93
C PHE A 171 0.28 20.22 25.32
N ALA A 172 1.06 19.15 25.33
CA ALA A 172 1.72 18.64 26.53
C ALA A 172 2.90 19.50 26.92
N LEU A 173 3.40 19.34 28.14
CA LEU A 173 4.70 19.85 28.57
C LEU A 173 5.83 19.19 27.74
N LEU A 174 6.93 19.91 27.53
CA LEU A 174 8.02 19.51 26.62
C LEU A 174 8.56 18.10 26.89
N ASP A 175 8.70 17.70 28.15
CA ASP A 175 9.20 16.37 28.50
C ASP A 175 8.21 15.25 28.16
N GLU A 176 6.91 15.52 28.29
CA GLU A 176 5.86 14.62 27.83
C GLU A 176 5.83 14.53 26.29
N GLN A 177 5.99 15.68 25.60
CA GLN A 177 6.13 15.72 24.13
C GLN A 177 7.27 14.80 23.67
N LYS A 178 8.46 14.92 24.24
CA LYS A 178 9.64 14.10 23.92
C LYS A 178 9.36 12.61 24.12
N LYS A 179 8.67 12.24 25.21
CA LYS A 179 8.39 10.86 25.53
C LYS A 179 7.37 10.23 24.56
N ILE A 180 6.30 10.97 24.22
CA ILE A 180 5.31 10.56 23.22
C ILE A 180 5.99 10.43 21.84
N ALA A 181 6.78 11.43 21.46
CA ALA A 181 7.52 11.43 20.19
C ALA A 181 8.46 10.22 20.07
N ARG A 182 9.19 9.91 21.16
CA ARG A 182 10.09 8.75 21.21
C ARG A 182 9.35 7.43 21.03
N LEU A 183 8.21 7.23 21.70
CA LEU A 183 7.40 6.02 21.56
C LEU A 183 6.92 5.83 20.11
N LEU A 184 6.36 6.89 19.51
CA LEU A 184 5.82 6.82 18.16
C LEU A 184 6.91 6.70 17.09
N SER A 185 8.10 7.32 17.30
CA SER A 185 9.23 7.18 16.39
C SER A 185 9.80 5.75 16.39
N LEU A 186 9.90 5.11 17.55
CA LEU A 186 10.30 3.70 17.65
C LEU A 186 9.33 2.78 16.91
N LEU A 187 8.05 3.09 16.94
CA LEU A 187 7.04 2.33 16.19
C LEU A 187 7.19 2.57 14.68
N ASP A 188 7.46 3.80 14.24
CA ASP A 188 7.73 4.10 12.83
C ASP A 188 9.01 3.41 12.33
N GLU A 189 10.08 3.39 13.12
CA GLU A 189 11.30 2.63 12.81
C GLU A 189 11.00 1.13 12.65
N ARG A 190 10.20 0.56 13.54
CA ARG A 190 9.78 -0.85 13.45
C ARG A 190 8.96 -1.14 12.19
N ILE A 191 8.03 -0.26 11.83
CA ILE A 191 7.25 -0.35 10.59
C ILE A 191 8.17 -0.29 9.36
N ALA A 192 9.15 0.60 9.35
CA ALA A 192 10.12 0.71 8.26
C ALA A 192 10.98 -0.55 8.12
N ILE A 193 11.47 -1.11 9.22
CA ILE A 193 12.22 -2.39 9.23
C ILE A 193 11.33 -3.52 8.71
N GLN A 194 10.06 -3.57 9.15
CA GLN A 194 9.11 -4.59 8.74
C GLN A 194 8.87 -4.56 7.21
N ASN A 195 8.70 -3.37 6.63
CA ASN A 195 8.57 -3.20 5.18
C ASN A 195 9.82 -3.69 4.45
N LYS A 196 11.01 -3.41 4.97
CA LYS A 196 12.27 -3.86 4.38
C LYS A 196 12.41 -5.39 4.41
N ILE A 197 12.04 -6.03 5.52
CA ILE A 197 12.03 -7.51 5.62
C ILE A 197 11.13 -8.11 4.55
N ILE A 198 9.92 -7.57 4.36
CA ILE A 198 8.97 -8.05 3.34
C ILE A 198 9.56 -7.88 1.93
N GLU A 199 10.18 -6.74 1.64
CA GLU A 199 10.83 -6.48 0.35
C GLU A 199 11.98 -7.47 0.10
N ASP A 200 12.84 -7.68 1.10
CA ASP A 200 13.99 -8.57 0.98
C ASP A 200 13.55 -10.04 0.82
N LEU A 201 12.49 -10.49 1.51
CA LEU A 201 11.91 -11.82 1.31
C LEU A 201 11.32 -11.99 -0.10
N LYS A 202 10.66 -10.97 -0.67
CA LYS A 202 10.18 -10.99 -2.06
C LYS A 202 11.32 -11.09 -3.05
N LYS A 203 12.42 -10.35 -2.84
CA LYS A 203 13.64 -10.43 -3.65
C LYS A 203 14.28 -11.81 -3.55
N LEU A 204 14.39 -12.36 -2.35
CA LEU A 204 14.93 -13.70 -2.10
C LEU A 204 14.12 -14.77 -2.84
N LYS A 205 12.78 -14.74 -2.71
CA LYS A 205 11.89 -15.65 -3.46
C LYS A 205 12.13 -15.58 -4.96
N SER A 206 12.23 -14.37 -5.50
CA SER A 206 12.49 -14.15 -6.93
C SER A 206 13.86 -14.71 -7.36
N ALA A 207 14.90 -14.51 -6.56
CA ALA A 207 16.24 -15.00 -6.82
C ALA A 207 16.30 -16.55 -6.78
N ILE A 208 15.70 -17.16 -5.77
CA ILE A 208 15.59 -18.63 -5.64
C ILE A 208 14.83 -19.21 -6.83
N SER A 209 13.66 -18.63 -7.18
CA SER A 209 12.89 -19.09 -8.34
C SER A 209 13.72 -19.02 -9.62
N LYS A 210 14.45 -17.93 -9.85
CA LYS A 210 15.33 -17.77 -11.01
C LYS A 210 16.44 -18.82 -11.01
N GLN A 211 17.10 -19.04 -9.89
CA GLN A 211 18.22 -19.98 -9.77
C GLN A 211 17.76 -21.43 -9.99
N VAL A 212 16.65 -21.81 -9.39
CA VAL A 212 16.13 -23.19 -9.47
C VAL A 212 15.64 -23.50 -10.89
N PHE A 213 14.78 -22.62 -11.46
CA PHE A 213 14.22 -22.86 -12.79
C PHE A 213 15.19 -22.58 -13.95
N ALA A 214 16.43 -22.11 -13.67
CA ALA A 214 17.51 -22.04 -14.64
C ALA A 214 18.37 -23.32 -14.68
N GLN A 215 18.18 -24.25 -13.74
CA GLN A 215 18.91 -25.54 -13.76
C GLN A 215 18.44 -26.39 -14.96
N ILE A 216 19.32 -27.28 -15.42
CA ILE A 216 18.97 -28.25 -16.47
C ILE A 216 18.08 -29.32 -15.85
N PRO A 217 16.83 -29.49 -16.32
CA PRO A 217 15.95 -30.53 -15.80
C PRO A 217 16.34 -31.91 -16.33
N ASN A 218 15.89 -32.95 -15.65
CA ASN A 218 16.05 -34.33 -16.13
C ASN A 218 15.30 -34.53 -17.45
N GLU A 219 14.13 -33.95 -17.55
CA GLU A 219 13.26 -33.99 -18.74
C GLU A 219 12.32 -32.79 -18.80
N TRP A 220 11.68 -32.60 -19.92
CA TRP A 220 10.62 -31.59 -20.10
C TRP A 220 9.30 -32.26 -20.39
N ASN A 221 8.28 -31.96 -19.61
CA ASN A 221 6.92 -32.46 -19.79
C ASN A 221 6.02 -31.37 -20.40
N ARG A 222 5.18 -31.74 -21.36
CA ARG A 222 4.13 -30.82 -21.79
C ARG A 222 3.09 -30.71 -20.69
N LEU A 223 2.55 -29.52 -20.47
CA LEU A 223 1.58 -29.27 -19.41
C LEU A 223 0.33 -30.13 -19.57
N ASP A 224 -0.12 -30.38 -20.81
CA ASP A 224 -1.31 -31.23 -21.09
C ASP A 224 -1.13 -32.70 -20.70
N THR A 225 0.10 -33.19 -20.54
CA THR A 225 0.35 -34.53 -20.03
C THR A 225 0.15 -34.66 -18.52
N LEU A 226 0.15 -33.55 -17.78
CA LEU A 226 0.10 -33.50 -16.31
C LEU A 226 -1.31 -33.35 -15.73
N PHE A 227 -2.31 -33.05 -16.55
CA PHE A 227 -3.70 -32.96 -16.08
C PHE A 227 -4.61 -34.04 -16.75
N SER A 228 -5.63 -34.45 -16.03
CA SER A 228 -6.67 -35.40 -16.50
C SER A 228 -7.76 -34.68 -17.30
N LYS A 229 -8.07 -33.44 -16.91
CA LYS A 229 -9.05 -32.58 -17.56
C LYS A 229 -8.54 -31.12 -17.61
N GLY A 230 -8.53 -30.52 -18.78
CA GLY A 230 -8.19 -29.14 -18.98
C GLY A 230 -9.14 -28.49 -19.95
N LYS A 231 -9.88 -27.46 -19.51
CA LYS A 231 -10.90 -26.79 -20.30
C LYS A 231 -11.00 -25.31 -19.93
N ALA A 232 -11.27 -24.47 -20.93
CA ALA A 232 -11.68 -23.09 -20.67
C ALA A 232 -13.08 -23.07 -20.03
N GLY A 233 -13.36 -22.04 -19.28
CA GLY A 233 -14.70 -21.79 -18.77
C GLY A 233 -15.65 -21.26 -19.83
N GLY A 234 -16.74 -20.66 -19.38
CA GLY A 234 -17.73 -20.01 -20.23
C GLY A 234 -18.46 -18.91 -19.47
N THR A 235 -18.96 -17.95 -20.20
CA THR A 235 -19.76 -16.86 -19.62
C THR A 235 -21.16 -16.94 -20.17
N PRO A 236 -22.19 -17.06 -19.31
CA PRO A 236 -23.58 -16.94 -19.74
C PRO A 236 -23.84 -15.55 -20.35
N THR A 237 -24.91 -15.45 -21.12
CA THR A 237 -25.33 -14.17 -21.73
C THR A 237 -25.52 -13.10 -20.64
N SER A 238 -24.70 -12.06 -20.66
CA SER A 238 -24.64 -11.03 -19.62
C SER A 238 -25.92 -10.19 -19.46
N THR A 239 -26.75 -10.12 -20.51
CA THR A 239 -28.03 -9.41 -20.49
C THR A 239 -29.13 -10.15 -19.72
N ASN A 240 -29.00 -11.46 -19.52
CA ASN A 240 -29.94 -12.24 -18.73
C ASN A 240 -29.51 -12.29 -17.26
N LYS A 241 -30.18 -11.50 -16.41
CA LYS A 241 -29.88 -11.42 -14.98
C LYS A 241 -30.16 -12.68 -14.20
N ASP A 242 -31.05 -13.55 -14.68
CA ASP A 242 -31.42 -14.82 -14.03
C ASP A 242 -30.27 -15.85 -14.04
N TYR A 243 -29.24 -15.61 -14.87
CA TYR A 243 -28.05 -16.44 -14.96
C TYR A 243 -27.01 -16.13 -13.86
N TYR A 244 -27.21 -15.02 -13.14
CA TYR A 244 -26.27 -14.50 -12.14
C TYR A 244 -26.89 -14.47 -10.73
N ASN A 245 -26.08 -14.13 -9.72
CA ASN A 245 -26.49 -13.97 -8.32
C ASN A 245 -27.08 -15.24 -7.68
N GLY A 246 -26.67 -16.43 -8.15
CA GLY A 246 -26.99 -17.72 -7.52
C GLY A 246 -25.91 -18.17 -6.54
N ASP A 247 -25.82 -19.50 -6.33
CA ASP A 247 -24.93 -20.08 -5.31
C ASP A 247 -23.62 -20.63 -5.88
N ILE A 248 -23.39 -20.57 -7.21
CA ILE A 248 -22.21 -21.11 -7.85
C ILE A 248 -21.14 -20.03 -7.94
N PRO A 249 -20.03 -20.13 -7.17
CA PRO A 249 -18.94 -19.17 -7.23
C PRO A 249 -18.38 -19.04 -8.65
N PHE A 250 -18.25 -17.79 -9.13
CA PHE A 250 -17.79 -17.48 -10.49
C PHE A 250 -16.57 -16.58 -10.47
N LEU A 251 -15.41 -17.17 -10.74
CA LEU A 251 -14.10 -16.56 -10.62
C LEU A 251 -13.89 -15.42 -11.64
N SER A 252 -13.45 -14.29 -11.16
CA SER A 252 -13.00 -13.13 -11.94
C SER A 252 -11.48 -12.91 -11.82
N ILE A 253 -10.90 -12.13 -12.72
CA ILE A 253 -9.50 -11.69 -12.62
C ILE A 253 -9.27 -10.86 -11.35
N ASN A 254 -10.28 -10.09 -10.94
CA ASN A 254 -10.22 -9.28 -9.72
C ASN A 254 -10.07 -10.14 -8.46
N ASP A 255 -10.77 -11.27 -8.39
CA ASP A 255 -10.63 -12.24 -7.28
C ASP A 255 -9.20 -12.78 -7.21
N ILE A 256 -8.60 -13.14 -8.36
CA ILE A 256 -7.19 -13.60 -8.41
C ILE A 256 -6.24 -12.51 -7.95
N THR A 257 -6.45 -11.28 -8.37
CA THR A 257 -5.60 -10.14 -8.00
C THR A 257 -5.68 -9.84 -6.49
N LYS A 258 -6.86 -9.96 -5.90
CA LYS A 258 -7.09 -9.73 -4.46
C LYS A 258 -6.56 -10.84 -3.57
N GLN A 259 -6.77 -12.11 -3.97
CA GLN A 259 -6.47 -13.27 -3.13
C GLN A 259 -5.14 -13.96 -3.48
N GLY A 260 -4.62 -13.75 -4.68
CA GLY A 260 -3.32 -14.30 -5.09
C GLY A 260 -3.34 -15.80 -5.36
N LYS A 261 -2.53 -16.56 -4.61
CA LYS A 261 -2.33 -17.99 -4.87
C LYS A 261 -3.56 -18.84 -4.66
N TYR A 262 -4.34 -18.61 -3.61
CA TYR A 262 -5.47 -19.44 -3.21
C TYR A 262 -6.79 -18.67 -3.26
N ILE A 263 -7.76 -19.20 -4.02
CA ILE A 263 -9.12 -18.63 -4.10
C ILE A 263 -10.01 -19.32 -3.07
N LYS A 264 -10.49 -18.56 -2.10
CA LYS A 264 -11.36 -19.01 -1.00
C LYS A 264 -12.81 -18.57 -1.17
N TYR A 265 -13.04 -17.51 -1.94
CA TYR A 265 -14.36 -16.95 -2.25
C TYR A 265 -14.32 -16.26 -3.61
N THR A 266 -15.48 -15.91 -4.16
CA THR A 266 -15.61 -15.08 -5.36
C THR A 266 -16.62 -13.97 -5.10
N GLU A 267 -16.42 -12.82 -5.75
CA GLU A 267 -17.39 -11.70 -5.68
C GLU A 267 -18.64 -11.97 -6.51
N ASN A 268 -18.49 -12.71 -7.61
CA ASN A 268 -19.57 -13.01 -8.51
C ASN A 268 -20.03 -14.48 -8.36
N HIS A 269 -21.29 -14.73 -8.66
CA HIS A 269 -21.89 -16.04 -8.62
C HIS A 269 -22.77 -16.28 -9.84
N LEU A 270 -22.87 -17.53 -10.29
CA LEU A 270 -23.85 -17.98 -11.28
C LEU A 270 -25.01 -18.68 -10.61
N SER A 271 -26.18 -18.60 -11.24
CA SER A 271 -27.28 -19.51 -10.92
C SER A 271 -27.08 -20.87 -11.62
N GLN A 272 -27.84 -21.87 -11.18
CA GLN A 272 -27.85 -23.17 -11.87
C GLN A 272 -28.24 -23.03 -13.35
N SER A 273 -29.23 -22.17 -13.65
CA SER A 273 -29.63 -21.86 -15.02
C SER A 273 -28.49 -21.23 -15.82
N GLY A 274 -27.69 -20.33 -15.19
CA GLY A 274 -26.52 -19.73 -15.84
C GLY A 274 -25.44 -20.75 -16.18
N LEU A 275 -25.21 -21.71 -15.29
CA LEU A 275 -24.28 -22.80 -15.55
C LEU A 275 -24.74 -23.67 -16.74
N GLU A 276 -26.02 -24.06 -16.75
CA GLU A 276 -26.61 -24.96 -17.78
C GLU A 276 -26.73 -24.29 -19.16
N ASN A 277 -26.91 -22.97 -19.21
CA ASN A 277 -27.01 -22.20 -20.45
C ASN A 277 -25.68 -21.57 -20.90
N SER A 278 -24.56 -22.13 -20.47
CA SER A 278 -23.22 -21.68 -20.89
C SER A 278 -22.26 -22.87 -21.04
N SER A 279 -21.06 -22.59 -21.55
CA SER A 279 -19.96 -23.57 -21.57
C SER A 279 -19.17 -23.60 -20.25
N ALA A 280 -19.61 -22.88 -19.22
CA ALA A 280 -19.05 -22.95 -17.87
C ALA A 280 -19.22 -24.38 -17.31
N TRP A 281 -18.33 -24.72 -16.38
CA TRP A 281 -18.37 -26.01 -15.72
C TRP A 281 -17.85 -25.87 -14.29
N ILE A 282 -18.28 -26.74 -13.41
CA ILE A 282 -17.78 -26.75 -12.02
C ILE A 282 -16.37 -27.34 -12.01
N ILE A 283 -15.44 -26.52 -11.65
CA ILE A 283 -14.03 -26.85 -11.47
C ILE A 283 -13.88 -27.34 -10.03
N PRO A 284 -13.44 -28.59 -9.80
CA PRO A 284 -13.28 -29.10 -8.45
C PRO A 284 -12.20 -28.34 -7.69
N LYS A 285 -12.28 -28.33 -6.37
CA LYS A 285 -11.25 -27.74 -5.51
C LYS A 285 -9.87 -28.32 -5.80
N TYR A 286 -8.84 -27.54 -5.55
CA TYR A 286 -7.44 -27.88 -5.80
C TYR A 286 -7.13 -28.15 -7.28
N SER A 287 -7.77 -27.38 -8.15
CA SER A 287 -7.42 -27.28 -9.57
C SER A 287 -6.50 -26.07 -9.79
N LEU A 288 -5.66 -26.14 -10.82
CA LEU A 288 -4.82 -25.02 -11.25
C LEU A 288 -5.57 -24.23 -12.33
N ILE A 289 -5.61 -22.91 -12.21
CA ILE A 289 -6.33 -22.04 -13.13
C ILE A 289 -5.39 -20.96 -13.64
N MET A 290 -5.34 -20.77 -14.95
CA MET A 290 -4.52 -19.76 -15.62
C MET A 290 -5.39 -18.80 -16.45
N SER A 291 -5.15 -17.49 -16.32
CA SER A 291 -5.80 -16.50 -17.18
C SER A 291 -5.22 -16.49 -18.58
N MET A 292 -6.07 -16.47 -19.59
CA MET A 292 -5.72 -16.42 -21.03
C MET A 292 -5.88 -15.00 -21.60
N TYR A 293 -6.77 -14.21 -21.04
CA TYR A 293 -7.08 -12.82 -21.45
C TYR A 293 -6.94 -11.91 -20.23
N ALA A 294 -6.79 -10.64 -20.42
CA ALA A 294 -6.56 -9.64 -19.38
C ALA A 294 -5.56 -10.15 -18.30
N SER A 295 -4.56 -9.45 -17.96
CA SER A 295 -3.53 -9.95 -17.04
C SER A 295 -3.02 -11.38 -17.37
N VAL A 296 -2.74 -11.63 -18.66
CA VAL A 296 -2.39 -12.94 -19.23
C VAL A 296 -1.37 -13.70 -18.38
N GLY A 297 -1.64 -14.99 -18.17
CA GLY A 297 -0.75 -15.90 -17.43
C GLY A 297 -0.77 -15.77 -15.91
N LEU A 298 -1.76 -15.07 -15.33
CA LEU A 298 -2.02 -15.19 -13.89
C LEU A 298 -2.41 -16.63 -13.56
N VAL A 299 -1.82 -17.15 -12.50
CA VAL A 299 -2.08 -18.54 -12.04
C VAL A 299 -2.63 -18.50 -10.63
N THR A 300 -3.61 -19.33 -10.35
CA THR A 300 -4.20 -19.48 -9.02
C THR A 300 -4.66 -20.92 -8.78
N ILE A 301 -4.93 -21.26 -7.54
CA ILE A 301 -5.45 -22.54 -7.07
C ILE A 301 -6.77 -22.30 -6.34
N ASN A 302 -7.83 -23.00 -6.69
CA ASN A 302 -9.11 -22.87 -5.99
C ASN A 302 -9.18 -23.79 -4.77
N GLU A 303 -9.61 -23.27 -3.62
CA GLU A 303 -9.89 -24.07 -2.40
C GLU A 303 -11.37 -24.44 -2.26
N ILE A 304 -12.21 -23.88 -3.12
CA ILE A 304 -13.65 -24.19 -3.22
C ILE A 304 -13.99 -24.63 -4.66
N PRO A 305 -15.05 -25.40 -4.89
CA PRO A 305 -15.57 -25.62 -6.25
C PRO A 305 -16.00 -24.27 -6.85
N ILE A 306 -15.59 -23.98 -8.08
CA ILE A 306 -15.89 -22.71 -8.76
C ILE A 306 -16.17 -22.93 -10.25
N ALA A 307 -16.84 -21.97 -10.87
CA ALA A 307 -16.90 -21.84 -12.33
C ALA A 307 -16.05 -20.65 -12.79
N THR A 308 -15.69 -20.61 -14.07
CA THR A 308 -14.90 -19.51 -14.65
C THR A 308 -15.43 -19.09 -16.02
N SER A 309 -15.09 -17.88 -16.44
CA SER A 309 -15.32 -17.41 -17.79
C SER A 309 -14.39 -18.10 -18.81
N GLN A 310 -14.65 -17.88 -20.10
CA GLN A 310 -13.78 -18.31 -21.20
C GLN A 310 -12.38 -17.68 -21.15
N ALA A 311 -12.21 -16.63 -20.38
CA ALA A 311 -10.90 -15.98 -20.19
C ALA A 311 -9.91 -16.78 -19.32
N MET A 312 -10.34 -17.90 -18.77
CA MET A 312 -9.53 -18.74 -17.87
C MET A 312 -9.51 -20.19 -18.32
N PHE A 313 -8.35 -20.80 -18.25
CA PHE A 313 -8.14 -22.21 -18.50
C PHE A 313 -7.91 -22.94 -17.16
N ALA A 314 -8.79 -23.87 -16.81
CA ALA A 314 -8.71 -24.67 -15.59
C ALA A 314 -8.18 -26.06 -15.88
N MET A 315 -7.32 -26.56 -15.00
CA MET A 315 -6.60 -27.82 -15.12
C MET A 315 -6.76 -28.65 -13.84
N GLN A 316 -7.35 -29.84 -13.98
CA GLN A 316 -7.44 -30.84 -12.94
C GLN A 316 -6.23 -31.77 -13.05
N LEU A 317 -5.29 -31.67 -12.15
CA LEU A 317 -4.04 -32.43 -12.22
C LEU A 317 -4.25 -33.92 -11.99
N LYS A 318 -3.42 -34.76 -12.63
CA LYS A 318 -3.33 -36.21 -12.39
C LYS A 318 -2.70 -36.49 -11.03
N ASP A 319 -1.69 -35.68 -10.66
CA ASP A 319 -0.99 -35.74 -9.38
C ASP A 319 -1.09 -34.36 -8.67
N THR A 320 -1.88 -34.34 -7.62
CA THR A 320 -2.13 -33.13 -6.83
C THR A 320 -0.93 -32.69 -6.02
N ASN A 321 0.08 -33.56 -5.77
CA ASN A 321 1.32 -33.18 -5.08
C ASN A 321 2.16 -32.19 -5.90
N LEU A 322 1.96 -32.15 -7.22
CA LEU A 322 2.64 -31.20 -8.11
C LEU A 322 1.92 -29.87 -8.23
N LEU A 323 0.80 -29.66 -7.56
CA LEU A 323 0.00 -28.43 -7.68
C LEU A 323 0.78 -27.17 -7.33
N ASP A 324 1.44 -27.18 -6.18
CA ASP A 324 2.28 -26.04 -5.74
C ASP A 324 3.48 -25.84 -6.68
N TYR A 325 4.10 -26.93 -7.15
CA TYR A 325 5.24 -26.84 -8.09
C TYR A 325 4.84 -26.18 -9.40
N LEU A 326 3.73 -26.63 -9.99
CA LEU A 326 3.20 -26.04 -11.24
C LEU A 326 2.77 -24.58 -11.05
N TYR A 327 2.16 -24.23 -9.91
CA TYR A 327 1.85 -22.86 -9.58
C TYR A 327 3.11 -21.97 -9.61
N TYR A 328 4.18 -22.39 -8.92
CA TYR A 328 5.41 -21.59 -8.85
C TYR A 328 6.14 -21.52 -10.18
N TYR A 329 6.22 -22.63 -10.90
CA TYR A 329 6.86 -22.62 -12.22
C TYR A 329 6.07 -21.73 -13.21
N LEU A 330 4.77 -21.89 -13.32
CA LEU A 330 3.95 -21.12 -14.26
C LEU A 330 3.92 -19.62 -13.89
N SER A 331 3.95 -19.29 -12.60
CA SER A 331 4.12 -17.91 -12.14
C SER A 331 5.48 -17.34 -12.58
N HIS A 332 6.56 -18.11 -12.46
CA HIS A 332 7.89 -17.73 -12.94
C HIS A 332 7.90 -17.61 -14.48
N PHE A 333 7.32 -18.57 -15.19
CA PHE A 333 7.19 -18.59 -16.63
C PHE A 333 6.48 -17.36 -17.19
N ARG A 334 5.42 -16.90 -16.53
CA ARG A 334 4.69 -15.68 -16.87
C ARG A 334 5.62 -14.47 -17.03
N TYR A 335 6.51 -14.25 -16.08
CA TYR A 335 7.41 -13.09 -16.09
C TYR A 335 8.58 -13.23 -17.05
N ARG A 336 9.01 -14.45 -17.38
CA ARG A 336 10.26 -14.70 -18.11
C ARG A 336 10.06 -15.12 -19.56
N HIS A 337 8.98 -15.84 -19.85
CA HIS A 337 8.84 -16.56 -21.11
C HIS A 337 7.53 -16.32 -21.82
N LEU A 338 6.48 -15.95 -21.08
CA LEU A 338 5.12 -15.85 -21.65
C LEU A 338 5.02 -14.83 -22.78
N TYR A 339 5.81 -13.75 -22.75
CA TYR A 339 5.80 -12.70 -23.79
C TYR A 339 6.07 -13.25 -25.21
N LYS A 340 6.75 -14.41 -25.31
CA LYS A 340 7.02 -15.07 -26.59
C LYS A 340 5.78 -15.76 -27.20
N TYR A 341 4.74 -15.93 -26.42
CA TYR A 341 3.52 -16.66 -26.79
C TYR A 341 2.31 -15.74 -26.86
N ILE A 342 2.47 -14.47 -26.54
CA ILE A 342 1.37 -13.50 -26.57
C ILE A 342 1.09 -13.12 -28.01
N GLU A 343 -0.15 -13.35 -28.44
CA GLU A 343 -0.65 -12.86 -29.72
C GLU A 343 -0.92 -11.36 -29.60
N THR A 344 -0.26 -10.56 -30.45
CA THR A 344 -0.40 -9.10 -30.48
C THR A 344 -1.58 -8.73 -31.38
N GLY A 345 -2.70 -8.38 -30.78
CA GLY A 345 -3.89 -7.82 -31.39
C GLY A 345 -4.36 -6.60 -30.60
N THR A 346 -5.64 -6.27 -30.68
CA THR A 346 -6.27 -5.21 -29.85
C THR A 346 -6.18 -5.48 -28.34
N GLN A 347 -6.02 -6.74 -27.93
CA GLN A 347 -5.71 -7.18 -26.56
C GLN A 347 -4.71 -8.33 -26.59
N SER A 348 -3.73 -8.26 -25.69
CA SER A 348 -2.78 -9.35 -25.45
C SER A 348 -3.52 -10.60 -24.93
N ASN A 349 -3.34 -11.75 -25.58
CA ASN A 349 -3.97 -13.00 -25.18
C ASN A 349 -3.08 -14.20 -25.49
N ILE A 350 -3.42 -15.36 -24.89
CA ILE A 350 -2.96 -16.69 -25.27
C ILE A 350 -4.18 -17.59 -25.41
N ASN A 351 -4.09 -18.60 -26.26
CA ASN A 351 -5.19 -19.56 -26.41
C ASN A 351 -4.96 -20.84 -25.61
N ALA A 352 -6.00 -21.66 -25.50
CA ALA A 352 -5.97 -22.90 -24.72
C ALA A 352 -4.91 -23.91 -25.24
N ASP A 353 -4.63 -23.93 -26.55
CA ASP A 353 -3.63 -24.81 -27.12
C ASP A 353 -2.20 -24.36 -26.78
N THR A 354 -1.98 -23.05 -26.72
CA THR A 354 -0.72 -22.48 -26.21
C THR A 354 -0.50 -22.89 -24.76
N VAL A 355 -1.52 -22.79 -23.90
CA VAL A 355 -1.42 -23.24 -22.49
C VAL A 355 -1.06 -24.71 -22.40
N ARG A 356 -1.73 -25.59 -23.18
CA ARG A 356 -1.46 -27.03 -23.21
C ARG A 356 -0.02 -27.37 -23.60
N ARG A 357 0.57 -26.60 -24.50
CA ARG A 357 1.94 -26.82 -25.02
C ARG A 357 3.03 -26.24 -24.16
N ILE A 358 2.72 -25.55 -23.07
CA ILE A 358 3.77 -25.03 -22.17
C ILE A 358 4.62 -26.20 -21.69
N MET A 359 5.94 -26.05 -21.79
CA MET A 359 6.92 -27.04 -21.35
C MET A 359 7.24 -26.81 -19.87
N ILE A 360 7.11 -27.85 -19.08
CA ILE A 360 7.33 -27.86 -17.63
C ILE A 360 8.63 -28.62 -17.34
N PRO A 361 9.63 -28.03 -16.69
CA PRO A 361 10.83 -28.74 -16.32
C PRO A 361 10.53 -29.79 -15.24
N ASN A 362 11.09 -30.97 -15.37
CA ASN A 362 10.99 -32.04 -14.40
C ASN A 362 12.37 -32.38 -13.86
N TYR A 363 12.61 -32.07 -12.60
CA TYR A 363 13.86 -32.38 -11.88
C TYR A 363 13.79 -33.69 -11.09
N GLY A 364 12.72 -34.48 -11.31
CA GLY A 364 12.34 -35.64 -10.52
C GLY A 364 11.26 -35.28 -9.49
N HIS A 365 10.34 -36.22 -9.26
CA HIS A 365 9.12 -35.98 -8.46
C HIS A 365 9.43 -35.41 -7.06
N SER A 366 10.33 -36.06 -6.31
CA SER A 366 10.72 -35.59 -4.96
C SER A 366 11.35 -34.20 -4.99
N ARG A 367 12.19 -33.91 -6.00
CA ARG A 367 12.85 -32.61 -6.12
C ARG A 367 11.85 -31.49 -6.49
N ASN A 368 10.88 -31.78 -7.34
CA ASN A 368 9.81 -30.83 -7.68
C ASN A 368 8.99 -30.45 -6.44
N ILE A 369 8.67 -31.43 -5.58
CA ILE A 369 7.96 -31.18 -4.30
C ILE A 369 8.83 -30.36 -3.34
N GLU A 370 10.12 -30.66 -3.23
CA GLU A 370 11.06 -29.92 -2.39
C GLU A 370 11.16 -28.43 -2.82
N ILE A 371 11.29 -28.17 -4.13
CA ILE A 371 11.28 -26.82 -4.70
C ILE A 371 9.99 -26.09 -4.32
N ALA A 372 8.85 -26.73 -4.50
CA ALA A 372 7.53 -26.18 -4.15
C ALA A 372 7.43 -25.87 -2.66
N SER A 373 7.86 -26.79 -1.80
CA SER A 373 7.86 -26.62 -0.35
C SER A 373 8.72 -25.45 0.11
N THR A 374 9.92 -25.30 -0.47
CA THR A 374 10.80 -24.18 -0.18
C THR A 374 10.16 -22.84 -0.54
N LEU A 375 9.60 -22.71 -1.74
CA LEU A 375 8.94 -21.46 -2.16
C LEU A 375 7.65 -21.18 -1.35
N LYS A 376 6.91 -22.22 -0.98
CA LYS A 376 5.73 -22.13 -0.13
C LYS A 376 6.07 -21.63 1.29
N SER A 377 7.19 -22.11 1.85
CA SER A 377 7.67 -21.65 3.16
C SER A 377 8.05 -20.16 3.15
N ILE A 378 8.63 -19.68 2.04
CA ILE A 378 8.93 -18.24 1.89
C ILE A 378 7.63 -17.44 1.76
N ASP A 379 6.62 -17.91 1.01
CA ASP A 379 5.32 -17.24 0.93
C ASP A 379 4.64 -17.17 2.30
N ALA A 380 4.61 -18.26 3.05
CA ALA A 380 4.06 -18.27 4.41
C ALA A 380 4.80 -17.27 5.34
N LYS A 381 6.11 -17.13 5.17
CA LYS A 381 6.88 -16.11 5.91
C LYS A 381 6.49 -14.70 5.48
N ILE A 382 6.36 -14.42 4.18
CA ILE A 382 5.90 -13.12 3.68
C ILE A 382 4.52 -12.77 4.21
N ASP A 383 3.56 -13.72 4.19
CA ASP A 383 2.20 -13.51 4.68
C ASP A 383 2.18 -13.21 6.18
N ASN A 384 3.01 -13.89 6.98
CA ASN A 384 3.18 -13.59 8.40
C ASN A 384 3.74 -12.19 8.63
N GLU A 385 4.76 -11.78 7.87
CA GLU A 385 5.34 -10.43 8.00
C GLU A 385 4.37 -9.33 7.56
N LEU A 386 3.52 -9.58 6.56
CA LEU A 386 2.44 -8.68 6.16
C LEU A 386 1.40 -8.52 7.28
N SER A 387 1.02 -9.61 7.95
CA SER A 387 0.10 -9.56 9.10
C SER A 387 0.70 -8.76 10.26
N ILE A 388 1.99 -8.92 10.55
CA ILE A 388 2.69 -8.12 11.56
C ILE A 388 2.68 -6.63 11.18
N LEU A 389 2.92 -6.31 9.91
CA LEU A 389 2.88 -4.92 9.42
C LEU A 389 1.49 -4.28 9.61
N GLU A 390 0.43 -5.03 9.33
CA GLU A 390 -0.95 -4.57 9.55
C GLU A 390 -1.21 -4.27 11.03
N LEU A 391 -0.80 -5.17 11.93
CA LEU A 391 -0.92 -4.97 13.38
C LEU A 391 -0.15 -3.74 13.87
N LEU A 392 1.08 -3.53 13.39
CA LEU A 392 1.90 -2.36 13.74
C LEU A 392 1.24 -1.05 13.27
N ASN A 393 0.71 -1.02 12.05
CA ASN A 393 -0.04 0.13 11.55
C ASN A 393 -1.32 0.39 12.37
N GLY A 394 -2.05 -0.67 12.72
CA GLY A 394 -3.22 -0.59 13.61
C GLY A 394 -2.86 -0.03 14.98
N GLN A 395 -1.76 -0.50 15.58
CA GLN A 395 -1.23 0.01 16.84
C GLN A 395 -0.89 1.51 16.76
N LYS A 396 -0.22 1.93 15.69
CA LYS A 396 0.08 3.36 15.46
C LYS A 396 -1.17 4.20 15.40
N GLN A 397 -2.18 3.77 14.63
CA GLN A 397 -3.45 4.48 14.53
C GLN A 397 -4.20 4.54 15.88
N TYR A 398 -4.15 3.46 16.66
CA TYR A 398 -4.70 3.44 18.01
C TYR A 398 -4.02 4.46 18.92
N LEU A 399 -2.69 4.49 18.95
CA LEU A 399 -1.92 5.44 19.77
C LEU A 399 -2.19 6.89 19.36
N LEU A 400 -2.26 7.20 18.07
CA LEU A 400 -2.62 8.55 17.58
C LEU A 400 -4.02 9.00 17.99
N ARG A 401 -4.96 8.06 18.25
CA ARG A 401 -6.29 8.37 18.75
C ARG A 401 -6.37 8.49 20.28
N GLN A 402 -5.49 7.81 21.00
CA GLN A 402 -5.57 7.72 22.45
C GLN A 402 -4.63 8.66 23.19
N MET A 403 -3.49 9.00 22.57
CA MET A 403 -2.44 9.84 23.18
C MET A 403 -2.54 11.32 22.82
N PHE A 404 -3.52 11.71 22.01
CA PHE A 404 -3.78 13.12 21.64
C PHE A 404 -5.23 13.51 21.89
N ILE A 405 -5.50 14.82 22.08
CA ILE A 405 -6.81 15.41 22.34
C ILE A 405 -7.03 16.69 21.53
#